data_b63dc81329415c756c09662d4c5c0738
#
_entry.id   b63dc81329415c756c09662d4c5c0738
#
_cell.length_a   1.000
_cell.length_b   1.000
_cell.length_c   1.000
_cell.angle_alpha   90.00
_cell.angle_beta   90.00
_cell.angle_gamma   90.00
#
_symmetry.space_group_name_H-M   'P 1'
#
loop_
_entity.id
_entity.type
_entity.pdbx_description
1 polymer ?
#
loop_
_entity_poly.entity_id
_entity_poly.type
_entity_poly.pdbx_seq_one_letter_code
_entity_poly.pdbx_strand_id
1 'polypeptide(L)'
;MAIITLTTDLGLRDHYVAVLKARILSQSPAVTLVDISHEIAPFDIQQASFIVKNAWHYFPEKTIHLLSVHAENKSSLKCVAIEFRQHYFVGLDNGLFSLIFDDYPQKIIELAREQNAAIYLAKDVLATAASALAKGTELTSLGKQLGSIETKTFLRPPDNEFIMKGNVVYVDRFGNAMINITRERFEKIRSGRDFSINFKKNDEFHTISKTYSDVPEGEKMCLFNSSGYLEIAINKGNASELLGLHVDDTIQIEFE
;
A
#
# COMPACT_ATOMS: atom_id res chain seq x y z
N MET A 1 -12.99 6.57 -20.96
CA MET A 1 -12.94 5.11 -20.71
C MET A 1 -12.63 4.93 -19.24
N ALA A 2 -13.41 4.15 -18.49
CA ALA A 2 -13.16 3.99 -17.06
C ALA A 2 -11.98 3.03 -16.82
N ILE A 3 -11.20 3.31 -15.79
CA ILE A 3 -10.07 2.48 -15.36
C ILE A 3 -10.45 1.80 -14.03
N ILE A 4 -10.22 0.50 -13.95
CA ILE A 4 -10.30 -0.26 -12.69
C ILE A 4 -8.93 -0.83 -12.41
N THR A 5 -8.32 -0.46 -11.28
CA THR A 5 -7.08 -1.09 -10.83
C THR A 5 -7.36 -2.25 -9.87
N LEU A 6 -6.51 -3.25 -9.88
CA LEU A 6 -6.65 -4.44 -9.07
C LEU A 6 -5.45 -4.62 -8.14
N THR A 7 -5.74 -4.81 -6.84
CA THR A 7 -4.74 -5.18 -5.83
C THR A 7 -5.30 -6.33 -4.99
N THR A 8 -4.63 -7.47 -5.00
CA THR A 8 -5.09 -8.67 -4.28
C THR A 8 -3.93 -9.48 -3.70
N ASP A 9 -4.25 -10.35 -2.76
CA ASP A 9 -3.36 -11.39 -2.21
C ASP A 9 -3.65 -12.79 -2.81
N LEU A 10 -4.23 -12.83 -4.03
CA LEU A 10 -4.64 -14.08 -4.69
C LEU A 10 -3.51 -14.78 -5.44
N GLY A 11 -2.39 -14.08 -5.69
CA GLY A 11 -1.33 -14.57 -6.55
C GLY A 11 -1.75 -14.71 -8.02
N LEU A 12 -0.82 -15.15 -8.86
CA LEU A 12 -1.06 -15.40 -10.30
C LEU A 12 -1.03 -16.88 -10.67
N ARG A 13 -0.82 -17.75 -9.68
CA ARG A 13 -0.72 -19.19 -9.92
C ARG A 13 -2.07 -19.83 -10.23
N ASP A 14 -3.11 -19.39 -9.54
CA ASP A 14 -4.45 -19.97 -9.59
C ASP A 14 -5.40 -19.16 -10.49
N HIS A 15 -6.59 -19.67 -10.69
CA HIS A 15 -7.60 -19.05 -11.58
C HIS A 15 -8.32 -17.82 -11.00
N TYR A 16 -8.14 -17.50 -9.72
CA TYR A 16 -8.97 -16.51 -9.01
C TYR A 16 -8.89 -15.11 -9.64
N VAL A 17 -7.70 -14.64 -10.00
CA VAL A 17 -7.53 -13.34 -10.66
C VAL A 17 -8.22 -13.31 -12.03
N ALA A 18 -8.10 -14.38 -12.80
CA ALA A 18 -8.75 -14.49 -14.10
C ALA A 18 -10.29 -14.44 -13.97
N VAL A 19 -10.85 -15.16 -12.98
CA VAL A 19 -12.29 -15.15 -12.68
C VAL A 19 -12.76 -13.75 -12.24
N LEU A 20 -11.99 -13.05 -11.40
CA LEU A 20 -12.27 -11.68 -11.00
C LEU A 20 -12.32 -10.73 -12.20
N LYS A 21 -11.32 -10.77 -13.06
CA LYS A 21 -11.26 -9.96 -14.29
C LYS A 21 -12.40 -10.31 -15.26
N ALA A 22 -12.69 -11.59 -15.46
CA ALA A 22 -13.79 -12.04 -16.31
C ALA A 22 -15.14 -11.51 -15.78
N ARG A 23 -15.35 -11.51 -14.47
CA ARG A 23 -16.58 -10.95 -13.85
C ARG A 23 -16.71 -9.45 -14.13
N ILE A 24 -15.65 -8.68 -14.00
CA ILE A 24 -15.67 -7.24 -14.31
C ILE A 24 -15.96 -7.03 -15.80
N LEU A 25 -15.23 -7.70 -16.69
CA LEU A 25 -15.37 -7.56 -18.14
C LEU A 25 -16.76 -8.00 -18.65
N SER A 26 -17.37 -9.02 -18.05
CA SER A 26 -18.73 -9.43 -18.40
C SER A 26 -19.78 -8.37 -18.07
N GLN A 27 -19.53 -7.55 -17.05
CA GLN A 27 -20.45 -6.48 -16.65
C GLN A 27 -20.11 -5.14 -17.30
N SER A 28 -18.83 -4.86 -17.57
CA SER A 28 -18.33 -3.60 -18.12
C SER A 28 -17.25 -3.86 -19.18
N PRO A 29 -17.62 -4.27 -20.40
CA PRO A 29 -16.64 -4.68 -21.42
C PRO A 29 -15.68 -3.57 -21.87
N ALA A 30 -16.07 -2.30 -21.70
CA ALA A 30 -15.30 -1.15 -22.15
C ALA A 30 -14.32 -0.59 -21.12
N VAL A 31 -14.10 -1.26 -19.97
CA VAL A 31 -13.14 -0.79 -18.96
C VAL A 31 -11.70 -1.19 -19.30
N THR A 32 -10.77 -0.38 -18.85
CA THR A 32 -9.35 -0.75 -18.81
C THR A 32 -9.05 -1.36 -17.43
N LEU A 33 -8.54 -2.58 -17.40
CA LEU A 33 -8.06 -3.22 -16.17
C LEU A 33 -6.54 -3.02 -16.07
N VAL A 34 -6.08 -2.55 -14.91
CA VAL A 34 -4.66 -2.38 -14.60
C VAL A 34 -4.35 -3.10 -13.30
N ASP A 35 -3.42 -4.02 -13.33
CA ASP A 35 -2.97 -4.70 -12.12
C ASP A 35 -1.92 -3.82 -11.41
N ILE A 36 -2.20 -3.43 -10.15
CA ILE A 36 -1.17 -2.85 -9.31
C ILE A 36 -0.31 -3.98 -8.75
N SER A 37 -0.93 -4.97 -8.10
CA SER A 37 -0.25 -6.19 -7.67
C SER A 37 -1.26 -7.28 -7.32
N HIS A 38 -0.92 -8.52 -7.66
CA HIS A 38 -1.61 -9.73 -7.18
C HIS A 38 -0.71 -10.56 -6.25
N GLU A 39 0.53 -10.10 -6.04
CA GLU A 39 1.56 -10.78 -5.26
C GLU A 39 1.71 -10.19 -3.85
N ILE A 40 0.60 -9.65 -3.29
CA ILE A 40 0.56 -9.30 -1.87
C ILE A 40 0.68 -10.58 -1.07
N ALA A 41 1.52 -10.59 -0.03
CA ALA A 41 1.60 -11.74 0.87
C ALA A 41 0.20 -12.03 1.45
N PRO A 42 -0.22 -13.30 1.56
CA PRO A 42 -1.54 -13.64 2.05
C PRO A 42 -1.88 -12.94 3.36
N PHE A 43 -3.02 -12.25 3.38
CA PHE A 43 -3.58 -11.51 4.52
C PHE A 43 -2.82 -10.25 4.96
N ASP A 44 -1.76 -9.83 4.24
CA ASP A 44 -0.93 -8.69 4.60
C ASP A 44 -1.52 -7.37 4.08
N ILE A 45 -2.36 -6.74 4.90
CA ILE A 45 -2.93 -5.43 4.58
C ILE A 45 -1.91 -4.28 4.70
N GLN A 46 -0.80 -4.47 5.42
CA GLN A 46 0.25 -3.46 5.55
C GLN A 46 1.02 -3.35 4.24
N GLN A 47 1.46 -4.48 3.69
CA GLN A 47 2.10 -4.54 2.38
C GLN A 47 1.18 -3.97 1.29
N ALA A 48 -0.10 -4.37 1.29
CA ALA A 48 -1.08 -3.88 0.33
C ALA A 48 -1.25 -2.35 0.42
N SER A 49 -1.38 -1.82 1.65
CA SER A 49 -1.52 -0.38 1.86
C SER A 49 -0.32 0.41 1.36
N PHE A 50 0.90 -0.08 1.64
CA PHE A 50 2.12 0.54 1.17
C PHE A 50 2.18 0.61 -0.36
N ILE A 51 1.91 -0.50 -1.03
CA ILE A 51 1.93 -0.57 -2.50
C ILE A 51 0.87 0.34 -3.11
N VAL A 52 -0.38 0.29 -2.62
CA VAL A 52 -1.47 1.12 -3.15
C VAL A 52 -1.23 2.59 -2.87
N LYS A 53 -0.79 2.96 -1.65
CA LYS A 53 -0.50 4.35 -1.27
C LYS A 53 0.51 5.01 -2.19
N ASN A 54 1.50 4.25 -2.66
CA ASN A 54 2.53 4.73 -3.57
C ASN A 54 2.15 4.67 -5.06
N ALA A 55 0.96 4.16 -5.42
CA ALA A 55 0.55 3.98 -6.81
C ALA A 55 -0.72 4.76 -7.19
N TRP A 56 -1.74 4.82 -6.33
CA TRP A 56 -3.08 5.25 -6.70
C TRP A 56 -3.14 6.67 -7.26
N HIS A 57 -2.35 7.59 -6.72
CA HIS A 57 -2.36 9.02 -7.08
C HIS A 57 -1.74 9.33 -8.46
N TYR A 58 -1.09 8.35 -9.10
CA TYR A 58 -0.61 8.48 -10.48
C TYR A 58 -1.69 8.16 -11.51
N PHE A 59 -2.82 7.58 -11.08
CA PHE A 59 -3.92 7.29 -11.98
C PHE A 59 -4.80 8.53 -12.22
N PRO A 60 -5.47 8.61 -13.38
CA PRO A 60 -6.43 9.69 -13.62
C PRO A 60 -7.57 9.71 -12.61
N GLU A 61 -8.13 10.89 -12.37
CA GLU A 61 -9.35 11.05 -11.57
C GLU A 61 -10.46 10.10 -12.02
N LYS A 62 -11.34 9.73 -11.11
CA LYS A 62 -12.43 8.75 -11.30
C LYS A 62 -11.96 7.33 -11.58
N THR A 63 -10.67 7.03 -11.41
CA THR A 63 -10.21 5.64 -11.38
C THR A 63 -10.81 4.91 -10.19
N ILE A 64 -11.19 3.65 -10.40
CA ILE A 64 -11.76 2.77 -9.39
C ILE A 64 -10.67 1.79 -8.96
N HIS A 65 -10.29 1.83 -7.69
CA HIS A 65 -9.28 0.94 -7.11
C HIS A 65 -9.99 -0.20 -6.37
N LEU A 66 -9.96 -1.40 -6.92
CA LEU A 66 -10.49 -2.61 -6.29
C LEU A 66 -9.39 -3.29 -5.49
N LEU A 67 -9.61 -3.40 -4.17
CA LEU A 67 -8.67 -3.98 -3.22
C LEU A 67 -9.32 -5.21 -2.56
N SER A 68 -8.74 -6.38 -2.78
CA SER A 68 -9.21 -7.62 -2.19
C SER A 68 -8.04 -8.34 -1.51
N VAL A 69 -7.73 -7.91 -0.30
CA VAL A 69 -6.66 -8.46 0.54
C VAL A 69 -7.26 -8.82 1.88
N HIS A 70 -6.94 -10.00 2.41
CA HIS A 70 -7.51 -10.56 3.63
C HIS A 70 -9.04 -10.61 3.55
N ALA A 71 -9.53 -11.14 2.43
CA ALA A 71 -10.96 -11.17 2.11
C ALA A 71 -11.65 -12.38 2.75
N GLU A 72 -11.77 -12.39 4.07
CA GLU A 72 -12.53 -13.41 4.79
C GLU A 72 -14.05 -13.14 4.71
N ASN A 73 -14.84 -14.18 4.48
CA ASN A 73 -16.29 -14.07 4.50
C ASN A 73 -16.84 -14.14 5.93
N LYS A 74 -16.52 -13.14 6.75
CA LYS A 74 -17.11 -12.95 8.08
C LYS A 74 -18.29 -12.00 8.00
N SER A 75 -19.37 -12.31 8.73
CA SER A 75 -20.57 -11.46 8.77
C SER A 75 -20.30 -10.06 9.33
N SER A 76 -19.30 -9.93 10.20
CA SER A 76 -18.86 -8.66 10.79
C SER A 76 -18.03 -7.80 9.85
N LEU A 77 -17.44 -8.37 8.78
CA LEU A 77 -16.57 -7.65 7.87
C LEU A 77 -17.38 -7.02 6.74
N LYS A 78 -17.38 -5.69 6.68
CA LYS A 78 -18.14 -4.93 5.67
C LYS A 78 -17.38 -4.85 4.36
N CYS A 79 -18.13 -4.92 3.25
CA CYS A 79 -17.64 -4.47 1.94
C CYS A 79 -18.00 -3.00 1.80
N VAL A 80 -17.05 -2.17 1.36
CA VAL A 80 -17.26 -0.74 1.24
C VAL A 80 -16.83 -0.21 -0.13
N ALA A 81 -17.51 0.86 -0.55
CA ALA A 81 -17.07 1.72 -1.63
C ALA A 81 -16.87 3.14 -1.06
N ILE A 82 -15.73 3.74 -1.36
CA ILE A 82 -15.26 4.98 -0.75
C ILE A 82 -14.92 5.98 -1.85
N GLU A 83 -15.32 7.24 -1.69
CA GLU A 83 -14.85 8.36 -2.51
C GLU A 83 -13.77 9.12 -1.72
N PHE A 84 -12.56 9.20 -2.31
CA PHE A 84 -11.43 9.91 -1.74
C PHE A 84 -10.65 10.63 -2.84
N ARG A 85 -10.49 11.95 -2.73
CA ARG A 85 -9.76 12.80 -3.68
C ARG A 85 -10.10 12.51 -5.15
N GLN A 86 -11.40 12.45 -5.47
CA GLN A 86 -11.93 12.17 -6.81
C GLN A 86 -11.60 10.77 -7.38
N HIS A 87 -11.18 9.83 -6.54
CA HIS A 87 -11.03 8.41 -6.87
C HIS A 87 -12.06 7.58 -6.10
N TYR A 88 -12.34 6.39 -6.60
CA TYR A 88 -13.17 5.41 -5.91
C TYR A 88 -12.33 4.25 -5.43
N PHE A 89 -12.57 3.82 -4.20
CA PHE A 89 -11.92 2.66 -3.61
C PHE A 89 -12.98 1.65 -3.21
N VAL A 90 -12.84 0.41 -3.68
CA VAL A 90 -13.79 -0.66 -3.41
C VAL A 90 -13.05 -1.82 -2.75
N GLY A 91 -13.47 -2.24 -1.57
CA GLY A 91 -12.78 -3.31 -0.84
C GLY A 91 -13.45 -3.65 0.48
N LEU A 92 -12.67 -4.24 1.37
CA LEU A 92 -13.11 -4.65 2.70
C LEU A 92 -12.71 -3.62 3.75
N ASP A 93 -13.61 -3.36 4.69
CA ASP A 93 -13.36 -2.47 5.83
C ASP A 93 -12.65 -3.24 6.94
N ASN A 94 -11.39 -3.57 6.69
CA ASN A 94 -10.51 -4.35 7.58
C ASN A 94 -9.32 -3.52 8.12
N GLY A 95 -9.38 -2.19 7.97
CA GLY A 95 -8.33 -1.27 8.35
C GLY A 95 -7.38 -0.89 7.21
N LEU A 96 -7.46 -1.54 6.05
CA LEU A 96 -6.60 -1.26 4.88
C LEU A 96 -6.70 0.20 4.44
N PHE A 97 -7.91 0.74 4.33
CA PHE A 97 -8.15 2.10 3.84
C PHE A 97 -7.59 3.17 4.77
N SER A 98 -7.64 2.96 6.08
CA SER A 98 -7.06 3.90 7.05
C SER A 98 -5.53 3.99 6.97
N LEU A 99 -4.87 2.97 6.41
CA LEU A 99 -3.43 2.97 6.16
C LEU A 99 -3.06 3.64 4.82
N ILE A 100 -4.00 3.69 3.86
CA ILE A 100 -3.80 4.31 2.55
C ILE A 100 -4.04 5.81 2.61
N PHE A 101 -5.13 6.24 3.26
CA PHE A 101 -5.59 7.62 3.26
C PHE A 101 -4.87 8.45 4.32
N ASP A 102 -4.41 9.64 3.94
CA ASP A 102 -3.80 10.61 4.85
C ASP A 102 -4.86 11.51 5.52
N ASP A 103 -6.04 11.62 4.89
CA ASP A 103 -7.17 12.41 5.37
C ASP A 103 -8.43 11.53 5.46
N TYR A 104 -9.48 12.07 6.08
CA TYR A 104 -10.75 11.36 6.16
C TYR A 104 -11.48 11.38 4.79
N PRO A 105 -12.03 10.23 4.32
CA PRO A 105 -12.71 10.16 3.03
C PRO A 105 -14.04 10.93 3.01
N GLN A 106 -14.39 11.46 1.85
CA GLN A 106 -15.59 12.28 1.67
C GLN A 106 -16.90 11.50 1.83
N LYS A 107 -16.93 10.28 1.29
CA LYS A 107 -18.09 9.41 1.35
C LYS A 107 -17.67 7.96 1.52
N ILE A 108 -18.40 7.26 2.38
CA ILE A 108 -18.19 5.84 2.68
C ILE A 108 -19.55 5.15 2.56
N ILE A 109 -19.64 4.15 1.69
CA ILE A 109 -20.86 3.38 1.46
C ILE A 109 -20.60 1.92 1.77
N GLU A 110 -21.39 1.34 2.69
CA GLU A 110 -21.45 -0.10 2.91
C GLU A 110 -22.23 -0.73 1.76
N LEU A 111 -21.57 -1.61 1.02
CA LEU A 111 -22.16 -2.27 -0.14
C LEU A 111 -23.21 -3.29 0.30
N ALA A 112 -24.34 -3.32 -0.40
CA ALA A 112 -25.36 -4.32 -0.18
C ALA A 112 -24.80 -5.73 -0.44
N ARG A 113 -25.03 -6.64 0.50
CA ARG A 113 -24.58 -8.02 0.44
C ARG A 113 -25.74 -8.95 0.81
N GLU A 114 -26.06 -9.91 -0.04
CA GLU A 114 -26.97 -11.00 0.34
C GLU A 114 -26.30 -11.90 1.40
N GLN A 115 -27.00 -12.17 2.49
CA GLN A 115 -26.43 -12.81 3.69
C GLN A 115 -25.84 -14.21 3.45
N ASN A 116 -26.20 -14.89 2.35
CA ASN A 116 -25.81 -16.29 2.09
C ASN A 116 -25.04 -16.50 0.76
N ALA A 117 -24.68 -15.42 0.03
CA ALA A 117 -24.36 -15.57 -1.40
C ALA A 117 -22.89 -15.61 -1.76
N ALA A 118 -21.96 -15.13 -0.95
CA ALA A 118 -20.62 -14.90 -1.47
C ALA A 118 -19.52 -15.67 -0.72
N ILE A 119 -19.10 -16.79 -1.28
CA ILE A 119 -17.83 -17.44 -0.88
C ILE A 119 -16.64 -16.63 -1.39
N TYR A 120 -16.77 -16.00 -2.57
CA TYR A 120 -15.72 -15.19 -3.18
C TYR A 120 -16.15 -13.72 -3.29
N LEU A 121 -15.95 -12.96 -2.19
CA LEU A 121 -16.37 -11.55 -2.06
C LEU A 121 -15.83 -10.65 -3.17
N ALA A 122 -14.57 -10.85 -3.58
CA ALA A 122 -13.95 -10.06 -4.65
C ALA A 122 -14.76 -10.15 -5.95
N LYS A 123 -15.16 -11.34 -6.34
CA LYS A 123 -15.94 -11.59 -7.57
C LYS A 123 -17.41 -11.17 -7.40
N ASP A 124 -18.03 -11.54 -6.30
CA ASP A 124 -19.49 -11.45 -6.18
C ASP A 124 -19.97 -10.06 -5.75
N VAL A 125 -19.21 -9.38 -4.90
CA VAL A 125 -19.55 -8.06 -4.34
C VAL A 125 -18.68 -6.95 -4.92
N LEU A 126 -17.35 -7.04 -4.76
CA LEU A 126 -16.45 -5.94 -5.09
C LEU A 126 -16.40 -5.69 -6.61
N ALA A 127 -16.30 -6.75 -7.43
CA ALA A 127 -16.32 -6.62 -8.89
C ALA A 127 -17.64 -6.01 -9.40
N THR A 128 -18.76 -6.38 -8.78
CA THR A 128 -20.07 -5.83 -9.14
C THR A 128 -20.17 -4.34 -8.83
N ALA A 129 -19.73 -3.92 -7.65
CA ALA A 129 -19.69 -2.50 -7.27
C ALA A 129 -18.74 -1.69 -8.15
N ALA A 130 -17.52 -2.19 -8.39
CA ALA A 130 -16.56 -1.54 -9.27
C ALA A 130 -17.08 -1.39 -10.70
N SER A 131 -17.75 -2.43 -11.23
CA SER A 131 -18.37 -2.39 -12.55
C SER A 131 -19.53 -1.39 -12.63
N ALA A 132 -20.33 -1.26 -11.57
CA ALA A 132 -21.42 -0.27 -11.50
C ALA A 132 -20.86 1.17 -11.52
N LEU A 133 -19.82 1.45 -10.72
CA LEU A 133 -19.14 2.74 -10.73
C LEU A 133 -18.53 3.06 -12.10
N ALA A 134 -17.93 2.07 -12.76
CA ALA A 134 -17.36 2.24 -14.11
C ALA A 134 -18.41 2.60 -15.18
N LYS A 135 -19.68 2.22 -14.97
CA LYS A 135 -20.82 2.62 -15.82
C LYS A 135 -21.41 3.98 -15.43
N GLY A 136 -20.90 4.63 -14.40
CA GLY A 136 -21.39 5.92 -13.93
C GLY A 136 -22.53 5.84 -12.90
N THR A 137 -22.72 4.67 -12.28
CA THR A 137 -23.66 4.54 -11.16
C THR A 137 -23.21 5.42 -10.00
N GLU A 138 -24.12 6.18 -9.42
CA GLU A 138 -23.87 7.02 -8.24
C GLU A 138 -23.42 6.16 -7.06
N LEU A 139 -22.31 6.58 -6.39
CA LEU A 139 -21.75 5.86 -5.25
C LEU A 139 -22.80 5.60 -4.15
N THR A 140 -23.63 6.60 -3.84
CA THR A 140 -24.65 6.54 -2.80
C THR A 140 -25.79 5.55 -3.08
N SER A 141 -25.96 5.14 -4.34
CA SER A 141 -26.98 4.14 -4.72
C SER A 141 -26.52 2.69 -4.54
N LEU A 142 -25.22 2.46 -4.22
CA LEU A 142 -24.67 1.12 -4.05
C LEU A 142 -24.97 0.50 -2.68
N GLY A 143 -25.46 1.30 -1.72
CA GLY A 143 -25.75 0.79 -0.39
C GLY A 143 -25.98 1.87 0.65
N LYS A 144 -25.61 1.58 1.90
CA LYS A 144 -25.88 2.46 3.06
C LYS A 144 -24.66 3.30 3.39
N GLN A 145 -24.85 4.59 3.59
CA GLN A 145 -23.78 5.48 4.05
C GLN A 145 -23.31 5.12 5.47
N LEU A 146 -21.99 5.08 5.65
CA LEU A 146 -21.32 4.90 6.94
C LEU A 146 -20.73 6.21 7.43
N GLY A 147 -20.63 6.34 8.77
CA GLY A 147 -19.98 7.46 9.43
C GLY A 147 -18.48 7.27 9.65
N SER A 148 -17.96 6.05 9.52
CA SER A 148 -16.53 5.75 9.76
C SER A 148 -16.12 4.45 9.08
N ILE A 149 -14.80 4.30 8.90
CA ILE A 149 -14.15 3.04 8.51
C ILE A 149 -13.38 2.47 9.70
N GLU A 150 -13.05 1.19 9.63
CA GLU A 150 -12.14 0.53 10.57
C GLU A 150 -10.76 1.21 10.54
N THR A 151 -10.23 1.55 11.71
CA THR A 151 -8.96 2.28 11.83
C THR A 151 -7.85 1.37 12.33
N LYS A 152 -6.76 1.31 11.59
CA LYS A 152 -5.48 0.74 12.04
C LYS A 152 -4.40 1.81 12.00
N THR A 153 -3.53 1.79 12.99
CA THR A 153 -2.42 2.74 13.10
C THR A 153 -1.13 1.98 13.27
N PHE A 154 -0.11 2.39 12.53
CA PHE A 154 1.25 1.92 12.82
C PHE A 154 1.75 2.60 14.11
N LEU A 155 2.17 1.79 15.06
CA LEU A 155 2.88 2.31 16.22
C LEU A 155 4.24 2.84 15.74
N ARG A 156 4.45 4.14 15.91
CA ARG A 156 5.75 4.77 15.65
C ARG A 156 6.34 5.17 16.99
N PRO A 157 7.60 4.79 17.26
CA PRO A 157 8.30 5.36 18.39
C PRO A 157 8.34 6.89 18.26
N PRO A 158 8.18 7.65 19.35
CA PRO A 158 8.30 9.09 19.31
C PRO A 158 9.74 9.48 18.93
N ASP A 159 9.85 10.46 18.03
CA ASP A 159 11.14 11.09 17.73
C ASP A 159 11.50 12.08 18.83
N ASN A 160 12.78 12.32 18.99
CA ASN A 160 13.31 13.47 19.73
C ASN A 160 14.34 14.23 18.86
N GLU A 161 14.90 15.29 19.41
CA GLU A 161 15.86 16.15 18.67
C GLU A 161 17.13 15.41 18.22
N PHE A 162 17.51 14.35 18.91
CA PHE A 162 18.77 13.63 18.67
C PHE A 162 18.56 12.26 18.02
N ILE A 163 17.38 11.67 18.16
CA ILE A 163 17.13 10.30 17.72
C ILE A 163 15.81 10.24 16.95
N MET A 164 15.87 9.70 15.74
CA MET A 164 14.72 9.31 14.94
C MET A 164 14.71 7.79 14.79
N LYS A 165 13.53 7.18 14.93
CA LYS A 165 13.35 5.74 14.68
C LYS A 165 12.33 5.50 13.58
N GLY A 166 12.60 4.50 12.77
CA GLY A 166 11.69 3.96 11.79
C GLY A 166 11.77 2.45 11.74
N ASN A 167 10.82 1.84 11.04
CA ASN A 167 10.82 0.41 10.82
C ASN A 167 10.87 0.13 9.30
N VAL A 168 11.46 -1.00 8.94
CA VAL A 168 11.34 -1.53 7.59
C VAL A 168 9.87 -1.87 7.36
N VAL A 169 9.22 -1.20 6.41
CA VAL A 169 7.80 -1.39 6.10
C VAL A 169 7.56 -2.20 4.84
N TYR A 170 8.58 -2.33 4.01
CA TYR A 170 8.50 -3.08 2.76
C TYR A 170 9.90 -3.48 2.28
N VAL A 171 10.01 -4.67 1.72
CA VAL A 171 11.18 -5.11 0.97
C VAL A 171 10.71 -5.33 -0.47
N ASP A 172 11.37 -4.67 -1.42
CA ASP A 172 10.99 -4.77 -2.82
C ASP A 172 11.54 -6.04 -3.50
N ARG A 173 11.20 -6.23 -4.78
CA ARG A 173 11.66 -7.39 -5.56
C ARG A 173 13.19 -7.46 -5.72
N PHE A 174 13.88 -6.34 -5.60
CA PHE A 174 15.35 -6.28 -5.68
C PHE A 174 16.02 -6.56 -4.34
N GLY A 175 15.22 -6.71 -3.27
CA GLY A 175 15.69 -6.87 -1.91
C GLY A 175 16.08 -5.57 -1.23
N ASN A 176 15.67 -4.42 -1.75
CA ASN A 176 15.87 -3.13 -1.06
C ASN A 176 14.88 -2.98 0.08
N ALA A 177 15.36 -2.54 1.24
CA ALA A 177 14.55 -2.36 2.44
C ALA A 177 14.09 -0.90 2.56
N MET A 178 12.77 -0.67 2.51
CA MET A 178 12.15 0.66 2.63
C MET A 178 11.71 0.93 4.06
N ILE A 179 12.12 2.07 4.59
CA ILE A 179 11.89 2.48 5.98
C ILE A 179 10.79 3.56 6.00
N ASN A 180 9.91 3.55 7.00
CA ASN A 180 8.84 4.55 7.18
C ASN A 180 9.34 5.92 7.63
N ILE A 181 10.50 6.33 7.16
CA ILE A 181 11.09 7.66 7.32
C ILE A 181 11.04 8.37 5.97
N THR A 182 10.28 9.46 5.89
CA THR A 182 10.24 10.28 4.69
C THR A 182 11.38 11.28 4.65
N ARG A 183 11.78 11.71 3.45
CA ARG A 183 12.79 12.77 3.26
C ARG A 183 12.42 14.04 4.03
N GLU A 184 11.15 14.46 3.94
CA GLU A 184 10.66 15.67 4.62
C GLU A 184 10.85 15.58 6.14
N ARG A 185 10.44 14.44 6.75
CA ARG A 185 10.59 14.20 8.19
C ARG A 185 12.06 14.17 8.60
N PHE A 186 12.91 13.50 7.82
CA PHE A 186 14.36 13.43 8.05
C PHE A 186 14.99 14.80 8.02
N GLU A 187 14.80 15.58 6.96
CA GLU A 187 15.42 16.90 6.81
C GLU A 187 14.91 17.91 7.87
N LYS A 188 13.64 17.81 8.25
CA LYS A 188 13.05 18.64 9.32
C LYS A 188 13.75 18.43 10.66
N ILE A 189 14.06 17.19 11.05
CA ILE A 189 14.71 16.89 12.33
C ILE A 189 16.21 17.08 12.21
N ARG A 190 16.83 16.68 11.11
CA ARG A 190 18.26 16.85 10.86
C ARG A 190 18.73 18.30 10.99
N SER A 191 17.99 19.24 10.43
CA SER A 191 18.30 20.69 10.48
C SER A 191 19.76 21.02 10.14
N GLY A 192 20.36 20.32 9.17
CA GLY A 192 21.75 20.52 8.72
C GLY A 192 22.82 19.87 9.58
N ARG A 193 22.47 19.15 10.64
CA ARG A 193 23.41 18.42 11.51
C ARG A 193 23.98 17.18 10.80
N ASP A 194 25.11 16.70 11.29
CA ASP A 194 25.63 15.40 10.91
C ASP A 194 24.75 14.28 11.48
N PHE A 195 24.84 13.09 10.93
CA PHE A 195 23.98 11.97 11.31
C PHE A 195 24.68 10.63 11.13
N SER A 196 24.22 9.64 11.88
CA SER A 196 24.48 8.23 11.63
C SER A 196 23.16 7.43 11.53
N ILE A 197 23.04 6.57 10.53
CA ILE A 197 21.91 5.65 10.36
C ILE A 197 22.36 4.27 10.77
N ASN A 198 21.85 3.79 11.90
CA ASN A 198 22.20 2.52 12.51
C ASN A 198 21.11 1.48 12.20
N PHE A 199 21.47 0.37 11.58
CA PHE A 199 20.53 -0.69 11.23
C PHE A 199 20.89 -2.07 11.79
N LYS A 200 22.20 -2.25 12.15
CA LYS A 200 22.70 -3.39 12.89
C LYS A 200 23.88 -2.99 13.76
N LYS A 201 24.27 -3.88 14.67
CA LYS A 201 25.44 -3.65 15.52
C LYS A 201 26.70 -3.49 14.64
N ASN A 202 27.32 -2.32 14.69
CA ASN A 202 28.50 -1.89 13.92
C ASN A 202 28.26 -1.70 12.40
N ASP A 203 27.01 -1.56 11.96
CA ASP A 203 26.65 -1.25 10.57
C ASP A 203 25.88 0.06 10.50
N GLU A 204 26.54 1.09 9.95
CA GLU A 204 26.01 2.45 9.91
C GLU A 204 26.28 3.15 8.57
N PHE A 205 25.51 4.20 8.29
CA PHE A 205 25.71 5.12 7.19
C PHE A 205 25.81 6.55 7.73
N HIS A 206 26.73 7.33 7.19
CA HIS A 206 26.88 8.78 7.48
C HIS A 206 26.52 9.65 6.27
N THR A 207 26.21 9.04 5.15
CA THR A 207 25.88 9.74 3.91
C THR A 207 24.65 9.14 3.26
N ILE A 208 23.87 9.98 2.57
CA ILE A 208 22.73 9.56 1.74
C ILE A 208 23.12 9.70 0.28
N SER A 209 23.10 8.59 -0.44
CA SER A 209 23.35 8.54 -1.88
C SER A 209 22.22 9.19 -2.66
N LYS A 210 22.51 9.68 -3.86
CA LYS A 210 21.49 10.22 -4.78
C LYS A 210 20.95 9.15 -5.70
N THR A 211 21.82 8.22 -6.10
CA THR A 211 21.50 7.12 -7.03
C THR A 211 22.18 5.83 -6.57
N TYR A 212 21.73 4.70 -7.10
CA TYR A 212 22.34 3.39 -6.79
C TYR A 212 23.79 3.27 -7.31
N SER A 213 24.16 4.04 -8.33
CA SER A 213 25.49 4.03 -8.92
C SER A 213 26.52 4.91 -8.19
N ASP A 214 26.15 5.57 -7.11
CA ASP A 214 27.08 6.41 -6.33
C ASP A 214 28.09 5.56 -5.52
N VAL A 215 27.84 4.25 -5.41
CA VAL A 215 28.76 3.29 -4.81
C VAL A 215 29.10 2.16 -5.79
N PRO A 216 30.25 1.47 -5.65
CA PRO A 216 30.59 0.30 -6.43
C PRO A 216 29.55 -0.82 -6.35
N GLU A 217 29.54 -1.71 -7.34
CA GLU A 217 28.70 -2.92 -7.33
C GLU A 217 29.05 -3.80 -6.12
N GLY A 218 28.01 -4.27 -5.42
CA GLY A 218 28.12 -5.05 -4.18
C GLY A 218 28.24 -4.23 -2.92
N GLU A 219 28.40 -2.91 -3.00
CA GLU A 219 28.48 -2.05 -1.82
C GLU A 219 27.09 -1.60 -1.33
N LYS A 220 26.97 -1.51 -0.01
CA LYS A 220 25.75 -1.04 0.66
C LYS A 220 25.62 0.47 0.61
N MET A 221 24.39 0.96 0.55
CA MET A 221 24.06 2.37 0.59
C MET A 221 22.72 2.64 1.24
N CYS A 222 22.45 3.91 1.57
CA CYS A 222 21.10 4.39 1.79
C CYS A 222 20.80 5.59 0.91
N LEU A 223 19.54 5.72 0.51
CA LEU A 223 19.04 6.81 -0.33
C LEU A 223 17.56 7.09 -0.02
N PHE A 224 17.03 8.21 -0.48
CA PHE A 224 15.59 8.40 -0.53
C PHE A 224 15.09 8.04 -1.92
N ASN A 225 14.24 7.01 -1.98
CA ASN A 225 13.70 6.48 -3.24
C ASN A 225 12.68 7.44 -3.90
N SER A 226 12.14 7.03 -5.06
CA SER A 226 11.19 7.83 -5.83
C SER A 226 9.87 8.14 -5.09
N SER A 227 9.51 7.33 -4.10
CA SER A 227 8.34 7.55 -3.22
C SER A 227 8.67 8.41 -2.00
N GLY A 228 9.92 8.90 -1.88
CA GLY A 228 10.37 9.75 -0.80
C GLY A 228 10.71 9.04 0.52
N TYR A 229 10.70 7.72 0.55
CA TYR A 229 11.08 6.94 1.73
C TYR A 229 12.58 6.65 1.78
N LEU A 230 13.14 6.64 2.98
CA LEU A 230 14.50 6.14 3.20
C LEU A 230 14.56 4.67 2.82
N GLU A 231 15.58 4.32 2.04
CA GLU A 231 15.79 2.97 1.53
C GLU A 231 17.23 2.53 1.81
N ILE A 232 17.41 1.30 2.29
CA ILE A 232 18.71 0.64 2.40
C ILE A 232 18.81 -0.36 1.26
N ALA A 233 19.86 -0.23 0.46
CA ALA A 233 20.09 -1.00 -0.75
C ALA A 233 21.54 -1.48 -0.86
N ILE A 234 21.77 -2.44 -1.74
CA ILE A 234 23.10 -2.83 -2.23
C ILE A 234 23.10 -2.63 -3.75
N ASN A 235 24.11 -1.93 -4.27
CA ASN A 235 24.21 -1.74 -5.71
C ASN A 235 24.34 -3.10 -6.42
N LYS A 236 23.31 -3.47 -7.23
CA LYS A 236 23.13 -4.76 -7.89
C LYS A 236 23.15 -5.99 -6.95
N GLY A 237 22.77 -5.81 -5.70
CA GLY A 237 22.69 -6.87 -4.70
C GLY A 237 21.37 -6.86 -3.94
N ASN A 238 21.09 -7.92 -3.18
CA ASN A 238 19.92 -8.06 -2.32
C ASN A 238 20.27 -7.62 -0.88
N ALA A 239 19.88 -6.40 -0.51
CA ALA A 239 20.17 -5.83 0.80
C ALA A 239 19.46 -6.60 1.92
N SER A 240 18.21 -7.03 1.71
CA SER A 240 17.45 -7.79 2.69
C SER A 240 18.16 -9.09 3.06
N GLU A 241 18.62 -9.87 2.09
CA GLU A 241 19.32 -11.13 2.34
C GLU A 241 20.74 -10.91 2.90
N LEU A 242 21.52 -10.05 2.27
CA LEU A 242 22.93 -9.87 2.62
C LEU A 242 23.14 -9.12 3.93
N LEU A 243 22.28 -8.14 4.22
CA LEU A 243 22.31 -7.39 5.48
C LEU A 243 21.34 -7.98 6.52
N GLY A 244 20.48 -8.96 6.13
CA GLY A 244 19.48 -9.59 6.98
C GLY A 244 18.47 -8.58 7.51
N LEU A 245 17.94 -7.73 6.63
CA LEU A 245 16.91 -6.74 6.94
C LEU A 245 15.54 -7.32 6.61
N HIS A 246 14.62 -7.30 7.56
CA HIS A 246 13.27 -7.84 7.41
C HIS A 246 12.24 -6.76 7.74
N VAL A 247 11.01 -6.97 7.28
CA VAL A 247 9.88 -6.12 7.67
C VAL A 247 9.78 -6.10 9.20
N ASP A 248 9.45 -4.94 9.77
CA ASP A 248 9.40 -4.59 11.20
C ASP A 248 10.76 -4.38 11.88
N ASP A 249 11.90 -4.64 11.24
CA ASP A 249 13.21 -4.29 11.80
C ASP A 249 13.31 -2.78 12.04
N THR A 250 13.85 -2.42 13.22
CA THR A 250 14.01 -1.01 13.62
C THR A 250 15.30 -0.44 13.09
N ILE A 251 15.20 0.72 12.46
CA ILE A 251 16.32 1.55 12.00
C ILE A 251 16.36 2.79 12.88
N GLN A 252 17.55 3.09 13.44
CA GLN A 252 17.75 4.27 14.27
C GLN A 252 18.66 5.26 13.59
N ILE A 253 18.28 6.53 13.60
CA ILE A 253 19.09 7.64 13.11
C ILE A 253 19.45 8.51 14.31
N GLU A 254 20.72 8.80 14.48
CA GLU A 254 21.25 9.70 15.50
C GLU A 254 21.77 10.97 14.84
N PHE A 255 21.47 12.12 15.44
CA PHE A 255 21.86 13.45 14.94
C PHE A 255 22.83 14.09 15.95
N GLU A 256 23.96 14.60 15.44
CA GLU A 256 25.04 15.24 16.24
C GLU A 256 24.83 16.74 16.35
#